data_d7b0dcdb7b4c7cd5d1d95ea8d6022f88
#
_entry.id   d7b0dcdb7b4c7cd5d1d95ea8d6022f88
#
_cell.length_a   1.000
_cell.length_b   1.000
_cell.length_c   1.000
_cell.angle_alpha   90.00
_cell.angle_beta   90.00
_cell.angle_gamma   90.00
#
_symmetry.space_group_name_H-M   'P 1'
#
loop_
_entity.id
_entity.type
_entity.pdbx_description
1 polymer ?
#
loop_
_entity_poly.entity_id
_entity_poly.type
_entity_poly.pdbx_seq_one_letter_code
_entity_poly.pdbx_strand_id
1 'polypeptide(L)'
;MNATAPRLDMAPAHWIIVQDILRRLAPEHEVWAFGSRATGRAKPYSDLDLALISDRPLPLDLSARLAEAFSESNLPWKVDLVDWATADDAFRGIIRSQRVVVQSARK
;
A
#
# COMPACT_ATOMS: atom_id res chain seq x y z
N MET A 1 3.81 -6.49 21.99
CA MET A 1 4.71 -6.87 21.11
C MET A 1 4.73 -6.09 19.85
N ASN A 2 5.76 -6.07 19.28
CA ASN A 2 5.93 -5.28 18.15
C ASN A 2 5.66 -6.03 16.92
N ALA A 3 4.84 -5.49 16.10
CA ALA A 3 4.78 -6.00 14.78
C ALA A 3 6.12 -5.78 14.12
N THR A 4 6.67 -6.82 13.55
CA THR A 4 7.85 -6.68 12.74
C THR A 4 7.50 -5.86 11.52
N ALA A 5 8.30 -4.87 11.20
CA ALA A 5 8.10 -4.09 9.98
C ALA A 5 8.18 -5.03 8.76
N PRO A 6 7.35 -4.85 7.75
CA PRO A 6 7.44 -5.65 6.55
C PRO A 6 8.74 -5.36 5.81
N ARG A 7 9.12 -6.28 4.94
CA ARG A 7 10.34 -6.12 4.13
C ARG A 7 10.09 -5.17 2.99
N LEU A 8 10.08 -3.89 3.31
CA LEU A 8 9.92 -2.83 2.33
C LEU A 8 11.19 -1.99 2.27
N ASP A 9 11.51 -1.55 1.08
CA ASP A 9 12.64 -0.66 0.85
C ASP A 9 12.22 0.76 1.14
N MET A 10 12.21 1.12 2.42
CA MET A 10 11.93 2.48 2.87
C MET A 10 12.46 2.69 4.28
N ALA A 11 12.65 3.95 4.65
CA ALA A 11 13.09 4.30 5.99
C ALA A 11 12.00 3.98 7.03
N PRO A 12 12.38 3.60 8.25
CA PRO A 12 11.39 3.32 9.31
C PRO A 12 10.43 4.48 9.57
N ALA A 13 10.90 5.71 9.48
CA ALA A 13 10.03 6.89 9.66
C ALA A 13 8.95 6.97 8.59
N HIS A 14 9.27 6.59 7.36
CA HIS A 14 8.30 6.57 6.26
C HIS A 14 7.28 5.44 6.45
N TRP A 15 7.74 4.29 6.92
CA TRP A 15 6.85 3.16 7.20
C TRP A 15 5.79 3.54 8.25
N ILE A 16 6.19 4.28 9.28
CA ILE A 16 5.26 4.73 10.31
C ILE A 16 4.14 5.58 9.70
N ILE A 17 4.48 6.47 8.77
CA ILE A 17 3.49 7.31 8.09
C ILE A 17 2.52 6.45 7.27
N VAL A 18 3.05 5.52 6.48
CA VAL A 18 2.24 4.64 5.64
C VAL A 18 1.28 3.82 6.51
N GLN A 19 1.81 3.21 7.56
CA GLN A 19 1.04 2.38 8.46
C GLN A 19 -0.07 3.16 9.14
N ASP A 20 0.23 4.35 9.61
CA ASP A 20 -0.75 5.20 10.29
C ASP A 20 -1.92 5.56 9.37
N ILE A 21 -1.63 5.97 8.15
CA ILE A 21 -2.66 6.33 7.18
C ILE A 21 -3.57 5.14 6.88
N LEU A 22 -2.97 3.98 6.61
CA LEU A 22 -3.76 2.79 6.29
C LEU A 22 -4.64 2.36 7.46
N ARG A 23 -4.12 2.40 8.67
CA ARG A 23 -4.89 2.02 9.86
C ARG A 23 -6.04 2.96 10.16
N ARG A 24 -5.82 4.26 9.92
CA ARG A 24 -6.86 5.24 10.22
C ARG A 24 -7.96 5.24 9.17
N LEU A 25 -7.61 5.07 7.89
CA LEU A 25 -8.56 5.27 6.82
C LEU A 25 -9.11 3.97 6.23
N ALA A 26 -8.33 2.89 6.26
CA ALA A 26 -8.74 1.63 5.64
C ALA A 26 -8.41 0.42 6.52
N PRO A 27 -8.81 0.43 7.82
CA PRO A 27 -8.41 -0.65 8.73
C PRO A 27 -9.01 -2.00 8.39
N GLU A 28 -10.08 -2.03 7.61
CA GLU A 28 -10.78 -3.25 7.27
C GLU A 28 -10.26 -3.92 6.02
N HIS A 29 -9.27 -3.31 5.37
CA HIS A 29 -8.73 -3.85 4.13
C HIS A 29 -7.36 -4.46 4.34
N GLU A 30 -7.16 -5.61 3.75
CA GLU A 30 -5.81 -6.13 3.58
C GLU A 30 -5.11 -5.29 2.53
N VAL A 31 -3.83 -4.99 2.73
CA VAL A 31 -3.07 -4.15 1.80
C VAL A 31 -1.75 -4.84 1.51
N TRP A 32 -1.41 -4.93 0.23
CA TRP A 32 -0.14 -5.49 -0.23
C TRP A 32 0.67 -4.40 -0.92
N ALA A 33 1.96 -4.35 -0.61
CA ALA A 33 2.89 -3.58 -1.40
C ALA A 33 3.46 -4.45 -2.51
N PHE A 34 3.74 -3.84 -3.65
CA PHE A 34 4.38 -4.50 -4.77
C PHE A 34 5.28 -3.49 -5.49
N GLY A 35 5.89 -3.88 -6.59
CA GLY A 35 6.78 -2.99 -7.31
C GLY A 35 8.14 -2.86 -6.65
N SER A 36 8.88 -1.81 -7.00
CA SER A 36 10.29 -1.69 -6.65
C SER A 36 10.58 -1.68 -5.16
N ARG A 37 9.71 -1.05 -4.36
CA ARG A 37 9.94 -1.01 -2.91
C ARG A 37 9.64 -2.32 -2.22
N ALA A 38 8.91 -3.20 -2.87
CA ALA A 38 8.64 -4.55 -2.35
C ALA A 38 9.66 -5.57 -2.83
N THR A 39 10.38 -5.28 -3.91
CA THR A 39 11.31 -6.24 -4.53
C THR A 39 12.78 -5.86 -4.33
N GLY A 40 13.06 -4.81 -3.57
CA GLY A 40 14.44 -4.41 -3.28
C GLY A 40 15.11 -3.64 -4.41
N ARG A 41 14.34 -3.10 -5.34
CA ARG A 41 14.87 -2.38 -6.50
C ARG A 41 14.59 -0.88 -6.47
N ALA A 42 14.18 -0.36 -5.33
CA ALA A 42 13.79 1.04 -5.24
C ALA A 42 14.99 1.96 -5.32
N LYS A 43 14.78 3.09 -5.98
CA LYS A 43 15.67 4.26 -5.92
C LYS A 43 15.06 5.23 -4.92
N PRO A 44 15.80 6.28 -4.50
CA PRO A 44 15.31 7.18 -3.45
C PRO A 44 13.92 7.76 -3.69
N TYR A 45 13.57 8.01 -4.93
CA TYR A 45 12.27 8.61 -5.26
C TYR A 45 11.31 7.67 -5.97
N SER A 46 11.57 6.36 -5.91
CA SER A 46 10.63 5.39 -6.47
C SER A 46 9.29 5.46 -5.77
N ASP A 47 8.21 5.29 -6.53
CA ASP A 47 6.86 5.27 -5.98
C ASP A 47 6.66 4.05 -5.10
N LEU A 48 5.77 4.18 -4.12
CA LEU A 48 5.29 3.03 -3.37
C LEU A 48 3.98 2.57 -3.99
N ASP A 49 3.93 1.32 -4.42
CA ASP A 49 2.74 0.74 -5.04
C ASP A 49 2.01 -0.12 -4.01
N LEU A 50 0.77 0.22 -3.74
CA LEU A 50 -0.08 -0.49 -2.79
C LEU A 50 -1.33 -1.00 -3.48
N ALA A 51 -1.69 -2.25 -3.22
CA ALA A 51 -2.94 -2.82 -3.67
C ALA A 51 -3.84 -3.01 -2.46
N LEU A 52 -5.04 -2.44 -2.52
CA LEU A 52 -6.05 -2.67 -1.50
C LEU A 52 -6.87 -3.87 -1.92
N ILE A 53 -6.87 -4.88 -1.08
CA ILE A 53 -7.45 -6.18 -1.41
C ILE A 53 -8.90 -6.21 -0.98
N SER A 54 -9.78 -6.39 -1.94
CA SER A 54 -11.22 -6.46 -1.72
C SER A 54 -11.85 -7.21 -2.88
N ASP A 55 -12.95 -7.90 -2.64
CA ASP A 55 -13.69 -8.57 -3.69
C ASP A 55 -14.69 -7.65 -4.38
N ARG A 56 -14.78 -6.39 -3.94
CA ARG A 56 -15.63 -5.36 -4.54
C ARG A 56 -14.80 -4.12 -4.80
N PRO A 57 -15.18 -3.33 -5.81
CA PRO A 57 -14.50 -2.04 -6.04
C PRO A 57 -14.55 -1.16 -4.79
N LEU A 58 -13.46 -0.44 -4.55
CA LEU A 58 -13.39 0.46 -3.40
C LEU A 58 -14.37 1.61 -3.57
N PRO A 59 -15.02 2.06 -2.49
CA PRO A 59 -15.81 3.28 -2.54
C PRO A 59 -14.95 4.45 -3.00
N LEU A 60 -15.51 5.31 -3.84
CA LEU A 60 -14.77 6.45 -4.40
C LEU A 60 -14.25 7.38 -3.31
N ASP A 61 -15.06 7.60 -2.25
CA ASP A 61 -14.64 8.48 -1.17
C ASP A 61 -13.46 7.89 -0.38
N LEU A 62 -13.40 6.58 -0.23
CA LEU A 62 -12.26 5.94 0.44
C LEU A 62 -10.99 6.13 -0.39
N SER A 63 -11.05 5.86 -1.69
CA SER A 63 -9.91 6.04 -2.57
C SER A 63 -9.43 7.48 -2.57
N ALA A 64 -10.36 8.44 -2.60
CA ALA A 64 -10.02 9.86 -2.60
C ALA A 64 -9.37 10.27 -1.28
N ARG A 65 -9.90 9.80 -0.16
CA ARG A 65 -9.33 10.14 1.15
C ARG A 65 -7.94 9.56 1.35
N LEU A 66 -7.72 8.33 0.87
CA LEU A 66 -6.40 7.71 0.94
C LEU A 66 -5.41 8.49 0.07
N ALA A 67 -5.79 8.80 -1.16
CA ALA A 67 -4.91 9.54 -2.06
C ALA A 67 -4.56 10.91 -1.48
N GLU A 68 -5.53 11.60 -0.91
CA GLU A 68 -5.29 12.90 -0.30
C GLU A 68 -4.36 12.79 0.91
N ALA A 69 -4.61 11.82 1.79
CA ALA A 69 -3.79 11.64 2.98
C ALA A 69 -2.33 11.35 2.63
N PHE A 70 -2.09 10.49 1.64
CA PHE A 70 -0.74 10.20 1.21
C PHE A 70 -0.09 11.42 0.54
N SER A 71 -0.85 12.15 -0.27
CA SER A 71 -0.34 13.33 -0.96
C SER A 71 0.06 14.44 0.01
N GLU A 72 -0.69 14.59 1.10
CA GLU A 72 -0.43 15.63 2.11
C GLU A 72 0.56 15.20 3.18
N SER A 73 1.01 13.95 3.14
CA SER A 73 1.94 13.44 4.13
C SER A 73 3.37 13.94 3.87
N ASN A 74 4.26 13.63 4.81
CA ASN A 74 5.68 13.95 4.68
C ASN A 74 6.48 12.89 3.92
N LEU A 75 5.82 12.03 3.18
CA LEU A 75 6.51 11.05 2.36
C LEU A 75 7.18 11.74 1.17
N PRO A 76 8.44 11.40 0.86
CA PRO A 76 9.17 12.09 -0.21
C PRO A 76 8.87 11.56 -1.61
N TRP A 77 8.03 10.54 -1.73
CA TRP A 77 7.70 9.91 -3.01
C TRP A 77 6.18 9.68 -3.06
N LYS A 78 5.70 9.41 -4.27
CA LYS A 78 4.28 9.17 -4.48
C LYS A 78 3.86 7.79 -3.99
N VAL A 79 2.60 7.67 -3.63
CA VAL A 79 1.97 6.39 -3.32
C VAL A 79 0.90 6.14 -4.36
N ASP A 80 1.06 5.05 -5.12
CA ASP A 80 0.08 4.63 -6.11
C ASP A 80 -0.84 3.60 -5.48
N LEU A 81 -2.13 3.86 -5.51
CA LEU A 81 -3.14 2.97 -4.94
C LEU A 81 -3.82 2.21 -6.06
N VAL A 82 -3.84 0.89 -5.94
CA VAL A 82 -4.48 0.00 -6.90
C VAL A 82 -5.66 -0.67 -6.22
N ASP A 83 -6.80 -0.63 -6.88
CA ASP A 83 -7.99 -1.35 -6.45
C ASP A 83 -7.90 -2.77 -7.02
N TRP A 84 -7.64 -3.74 -6.16
CA TRP A 84 -7.51 -5.14 -6.58
C TRP A 84 -8.72 -5.62 -7.36
N ALA A 85 -9.93 -5.20 -6.94
CA ALA A 85 -11.16 -5.68 -7.54
C ALA A 85 -11.29 -5.29 -9.00
N THR A 86 -10.68 -4.18 -9.41
CA THR A 86 -10.76 -3.68 -10.79
C THR A 86 -9.51 -4.00 -11.62
N ALA A 87 -8.51 -4.62 -11.01
CA ALA A 87 -7.29 -5.01 -11.73
C ALA A 87 -7.56 -6.26 -12.56
N ASP A 88 -6.95 -6.33 -13.76
CA ASP A 88 -7.10 -7.51 -14.60
C ASP A 88 -6.23 -8.68 -14.08
N ASP A 89 -6.45 -9.88 -14.63
CA ASP A 89 -5.78 -11.07 -14.16
C ASP A 89 -4.27 -11.01 -14.33
N ALA A 90 -3.80 -10.44 -15.43
CA ALA A 90 -2.37 -10.33 -15.68
C ALA A 90 -1.71 -9.44 -14.63
N PHE A 91 -2.34 -8.30 -14.33
CA PHE A 91 -1.81 -7.38 -13.32
C PHE A 91 -1.88 -7.99 -11.92
N ARG A 92 -2.99 -8.66 -11.61
CA ARG A 92 -3.09 -9.37 -10.32
C ARG A 92 -1.98 -10.41 -10.15
N GLY A 93 -1.61 -11.09 -11.23
CA GLY A 93 -0.50 -12.06 -11.21
C GLY A 93 0.81 -11.39 -10.84
N ILE A 94 1.09 -10.23 -11.43
CA ILE A 94 2.29 -9.46 -11.13
C ILE A 94 2.30 -9.04 -9.66
N ILE A 95 1.20 -8.48 -9.19
CA ILE A 95 1.07 -8.04 -7.79
C ILE A 95 1.32 -9.22 -6.85
N ARG A 96 0.66 -10.35 -7.13
CA ARG A 96 0.76 -11.54 -6.29
C ARG A 96 2.17 -12.07 -6.22
N SER A 97 2.91 -12.01 -7.32
CA SER A 97 4.28 -12.51 -7.36
C SER A 97 5.27 -11.63 -6.62
N GLN A 98 4.95 -10.35 -6.44
CA GLN A 98 5.85 -9.38 -5.82
C GLN A 98 5.43 -8.96 -4.42
N ARG A 99 4.29 -9.39 -3.97
CA ARG A 99 3.63 -8.81 -2.80
C ARG A 99 4.41 -8.95 -1.51
N VAL A 100 4.30 -7.90 -0.71
CA VAL A 100 4.64 -7.91 0.70
C VAL A 100 3.38 -7.45 1.43
N VAL A 101 2.88 -8.23 2.37
CA VAL A 101 1.69 -7.86 3.13
C VAL A 101 2.07 -6.75 4.09
N VAL A 102 1.44 -5.58 3.94
CA VAL A 102 1.72 -4.43 4.81
C VAL A 102 0.63 -4.21 5.85
N GLN A 103 -0.56 -4.74 5.62
CA GLN A 103 -1.64 -4.68 6.58
C GLN A 103 -2.57 -5.87 6.38
N SER A 104 -2.97 -6.48 7.48
CA SER A 104 -4.01 -7.51 7.44
C SER A 104 -5.36 -6.84 7.73
N ALA A 105 -6.42 -7.40 7.15
CA ALA A 105 -7.74 -6.87 7.38
C ALA A 105 -8.11 -6.98 8.85
N ARG A 106 -8.70 -5.91 9.40
CA ARG A 106 -9.18 -5.92 10.76
C ARG A 106 -10.65 -6.32 10.73
N LYS A 107 -11.00 -7.31 11.52
CA LYS A 107 -12.36 -7.80 11.57
C LYS A 107 -13.10 -7.21 12.75
#